data_5ccf8cc829ce0c888a84e3fef9b698c4
#
_entry.id   5ccf8cc829ce0c888a84e3fef9b698c4
#
_cell.length_a   1.000
_cell.length_b   1.000
_cell.length_c   1.000
_cell.angle_alpha   90.00
_cell.angle_beta   90.00
_cell.angle_gamma   90.00
#
_symmetry.space_group_name_H-M   'P 1'
#
loop_
_entity.id
_entity.type
_entity.pdbx_description
1 polymer ?
#
loop_
_entity_poly.entity_id
_entity_poly.type
_entity_poly.pdbx_seq_one_letter_code
_entity_poly.pdbx_strand_id
1 'polypeptide(L)'
;MNEAAQHLSVDSATGIDVSLPLAGIGARSYAFVADWHIRLVLGLAWYGAAALLYNYLRDGGVSVAPPAGNEARWFGIVLAPALALYFLYHPAVELLMRGSTPGKRLAGIRVATRDGAAPSAGALLLRNVFRLVDSLPVAYGLGLVLVGVAREHVRCGDMAAGTVLVYERSSAAFALTPASTAGALDVATAELVAELLSRWTLLTPPARAGLARALLARCGRAAAELGPLDDAALKQALIEATRVAGA
;
A
#
# COMPACT_ATOMS: atom_id res chain seq x y z
N MET A 1 -20.53 4.73 12.92
CA MET A 1 -20.13 3.31 12.93
C MET A 1 -18.59 3.34 12.97
N ASN A 2 -18.02 3.17 14.18
CA ASN A 2 -16.57 3.21 14.39
C ASN A 2 -15.98 1.94 13.77
N GLU A 3 -15.38 2.03 12.58
CA GLU A 3 -14.39 1.05 12.13
C GLU A 3 -13.15 1.27 13.01
N ALA A 4 -13.08 0.53 14.12
CA ALA A 4 -11.83 0.39 14.84
C ALA A 4 -10.83 -0.19 13.84
N ALA A 5 -9.87 0.62 13.40
CA ALA A 5 -8.85 0.20 12.46
C ALA A 5 -8.17 -1.04 13.07
N GLN A 6 -8.34 -2.19 12.43
CA GLN A 6 -7.69 -3.41 12.87
C GLN A 6 -6.19 -3.24 12.63
N HIS A 7 -5.42 -3.41 13.67
CA HIS A 7 -3.96 -3.30 13.62
C HIS A 7 -3.33 -4.69 13.68
N LEU A 8 -2.39 -4.94 12.81
CA LEU A 8 -1.50 -6.08 12.90
C LEU A 8 -0.30 -5.67 13.75
N SER A 9 -0.14 -6.26 14.93
CA SER A 9 1.08 -6.12 15.72
C SER A 9 2.18 -6.99 15.12
N VAL A 10 3.31 -6.39 14.80
CA VAL A 10 4.50 -7.09 14.29
C VAL A 10 5.57 -6.96 15.37
N ASP A 11 5.94 -8.10 15.95
CA ASP A 11 7.07 -8.17 16.88
C ASP A 11 8.37 -7.94 16.08
N SER A 12 8.99 -6.79 16.28
CA SER A 12 10.30 -6.53 15.70
C SER A 12 11.39 -7.20 16.51
N ALA A 13 12.38 -7.76 15.84
CA ALA A 13 13.59 -8.29 16.48
C ALA A 13 14.35 -7.26 17.35
N THR A 14 13.97 -5.98 17.22
CA THR A 14 14.50 -4.86 18.02
C THR A 14 13.64 -4.54 19.26
N GLY A 15 12.60 -5.34 19.55
CA GLY A 15 11.68 -5.13 20.68
C GLY A 15 10.74 -3.93 20.52
N ILE A 16 10.57 -3.42 19.29
CA ILE A 16 9.61 -2.35 18.98
C ILE A 16 8.42 -3.00 18.28
N ASP A 17 7.27 -3.02 18.94
CA ASP A 17 6.02 -3.47 18.34
C ASP A 17 5.56 -2.45 17.29
N VAL A 18 5.65 -2.81 16.03
CA VAL A 18 5.14 -1.97 14.94
C VAL A 18 3.71 -2.38 14.64
N SER A 19 2.75 -1.49 14.91
CA SER A 19 1.37 -1.71 14.52
C SER A 19 1.14 -1.24 13.07
N LEU A 20 0.76 -2.18 12.20
CA LEU A 20 0.39 -1.89 10.81
C LEU A 20 -1.13 -1.83 10.69
N PRO A 21 -1.71 -0.71 10.27
CA PRO A 21 -3.14 -0.61 10.06
C PRO A 21 -3.54 -1.48 8.85
N LEU A 22 -4.46 -2.42 9.06
CA LEU A 22 -4.99 -3.27 8.00
C LEU A 22 -5.89 -2.46 7.07
N ALA A 23 -5.78 -2.70 5.77
CA ALA A 23 -6.60 -2.03 4.78
C ALA A 23 -8.07 -2.47 4.91
N GLY A 24 -8.96 -1.50 5.14
CA GLY A 24 -10.39 -1.70 5.19
C GLY A 24 -10.99 -2.13 3.84
N ILE A 25 -12.24 -2.61 3.88
CA ILE A 25 -12.97 -3.08 2.68
C ILE A 25 -13.08 -1.97 1.63
N GLY A 26 -13.33 -0.72 2.04
CA GLY A 26 -13.46 0.43 1.14
C GLY A 26 -12.19 0.68 0.30
N ALA A 27 -11.01 0.72 0.93
CA ALA A 27 -9.75 0.91 0.22
C ALA A 27 -9.44 -0.25 -0.74
N ARG A 28 -9.76 -1.49 -0.35
CA ARG A 28 -9.62 -2.69 -1.20
C ARG A 28 -10.54 -2.64 -2.42
N SER A 29 -11.80 -2.23 -2.22
CA SER A 29 -12.79 -2.08 -3.31
C SER A 29 -12.38 -0.97 -4.27
N TYR A 30 -11.94 0.17 -3.76
CA TYR A 30 -11.45 1.26 -4.59
C TYR A 30 -10.24 0.83 -5.44
N ALA A 31 -9.24 0.20 -4.82
CA ALA A 31 -8.09 -0.34 -5.53
C ALA A 31 -8.49 -1.33 -6.64
N PHE A 32 -9.42 -2.23 -6.33
CA PHE A 32 -9.94 -3.21 -7.30
C PHE A 32 -10.63 -2.52 -8.49
N VAL A 33 -11.49 -1.56 -8.23
CA VAL A 33 -12.23 -0.82 -9.28
C VAL A 33 -11.26 -0.02 -10.16
N ALA A 34 -10.27 0.66 -9.56
CA ALA A 34 -9.25 1.38 -10.30
C ALA A 34 -8.44 0.44 -11.22
N ASP A 35 -7.92 -0.67 -10.69
CA ASP A 35 -7.19 -1.66 -11.48
C ASP A 35 -8.07 -2.32 -12.55
N TRP A 36 -9.36 -2.52 -12.26
CA TRP A 36 -10.31 -3.07 -13.24
C TRP A 36 -10.49 -2.13 -14.43
N HIS A 37 -10.62 -0.84 -14.21
CA HIS A 37 -10.69 0.14 -15.29
C HIS A 37 -9.40 0.19 -16.12
N ILE A 38 -8.23 0.20 -15.45
CA ILE A 38 -6.94 0.22 -16.14
C ILE A 38 -6.79 -0.98 -17.07
N ARG A 39 -7.03 -2.19 -16.59
CA ARG A 39 -6.91 -3.40 -17.43
C ARG A 39 -7.96 -3.45 -18.56
N LEU A 40 -9.17 -2.96 -18.30
CA LEU A 40 -10.22 -2.86 -19.31
C LEU A 40 -9.79 -1.91 -20.43
N VAL A 41 -9.33 -0.72 -20.08
CA VAL A 41 -8.86 0.28 -21.05
C VAL A 41 -7.68 -0.26 -21.85
N LEU A 42 -6.69 -0.90 -21.19
CA LEU A 42 -5.54 -1.51 -21.88
C LEU A 42 -5.97 -2.63 -22.83
N GLY A 43 -6.89 -3.51 -22.42
CA GLY A 43 -7.41 -4.59 -23.27
C GLY A 43 -8.19 -4.07 -24.46
N LEU A 44 -9.07 -3.08 -24.25
CA LEU A 44 -9.85 -2.45 -25.33
C LEU A 44 -8.99 -1.64 -26.28
N ALA A 45 -7.98 -0.91 -25.76
CA ALA A 45 -7.04 -0.17 -26.59
C ALA A 45 -6.23 -1.09 -27.50
N TRP A 46 -5.71 -2.21 -26.93
CA TRP A 46 -5.04 -3.23 -27.75
C TRP A 46 -5.98 -3.82 -28.78
N TYR A 47 -7.17 -4.28 -28.35
CA TYR A 47 -8.15 -4.88 -29.24
C TYR A 47 -8.49 -3.95 -30.42
N GLY A 48 -8.84 -2.70 -30.13
CA GLY A 48 -9.19 -1.72 -31.16
C GLY A 48 -8.02 -1.42 -32.11
N ALA A 49 -6.84 -1.11 -31.56
CA ALA A 49 -5.66 -0.79 -32.36
C ALA A 49 -5.20 -1.98 -33.22
N ALA A 50 -5.11 -3.18 -32.63
CA ALA A 50 -4.68 -4.37 -33.36
C ALA A 50 -5.69 -4.82 -34.41
N ALA A 51 -6.99 -4.77 -34.12
CA ALA A 51 -8.04 -5.12 -35.07
C ALA A 51 -8.07 -4.16 -36.27
N LEU A 52 -8.04 -2.86 -36.01
CA LEU A 52 -7.99 -1.85 -37.08
C LEU A 52 -6.74 -2.00 -37.94
N LEU A 53 -5.57 -2.14 -37.31
CA LEU A 53 -4.31 -2.30 -38.05
C LEU A 53 -4.29 -3.60 -38.85
N TYR A 54 -4.74 -4.72 -38.26
CA TYR A 54 -4.80 -6.01 -38.94
C TYR A 54 -5.66 -5.97 -40.21
N ASN A 55 -6.89 -5.43 -40.08
CA ASN A 55 -7.84 -5.35 -41.19
C ASN A 55 -7.40 -4.33 -42.27
N TYR A 56 -6.82 -3.19 -41.83
CA TYR A 56 -6.26 -2.21 -42.76
C TYR A 56 -5.11 -2.75 -43.59
N LEU A 57 -4.16 -3.43 -42.97
CA LEU A 57 -3.00 -4.03 -43.69
C LEU A 57 -3.42 -5.17 -44.61
N ARG A 58 -4.51 -5.84 -44.28
CA ARG A 58 -4.99 -6.98 -45.12
C ARG A 58 -5.85 -6.53 -46.29
N ASP A 59 -6.88 -5.75 -46.04
CA ASP A 59 -7.95 -5.48 -46.98
C ASP A 59 -8.11 -3.98 -47.31
N GLY A 60 -7.30 -3.09 -46.67
CA GLY A 60 -7.44 -1.64 -46.71
C GLY A 60 -8.72 -1.12 -46.03
N GLY A 61 -9.45 -1.99 -45.34
CA GLY A 61 -10.72 -1.67 -44.71
C GLY A 61 -10.58 -1.26 -43.24
N VAL A 62 -11.54 -0.44 -42.77
CA VAL A 62 -11.64 -0.04 -41.35
C VAL A 62 -12.70 -0.90 -40.67
N SER A 63 -12.27 -1.98 -40.03
CA SER A 63 -13.14 -2.92 -39.31
C SER A 63 -12.46 -3.44 -38.06
N VAL A 64 -13.24 -3.75 -37.03
CA VAL A 64 -12.77 -4.42 -35.81
C VAL A 64 -13.23 -5.88 -35.73
N ALA A 65 -14.02 -6.33 -36.70
CA ALA A 65 -14.51 -7.70 -36.78
C ALA A 65 -13.47 -8.64 -37.39
N PRO A 66 -13.49 -9.94 -37.06
CA PRO A 66 -12.64 -10.93 -37.69
C PRO A 66 -13.01 -11.09 -39.16
N PRO A 67 -12.01 -11.09 -40.08
CA PRO A 67 -12.27 -11.30 -41.47
C PRO A 67 -12.55 -12.79 -41.77
N ALA A 68 -13.49 -13.07 -42.68
CA ALA A 68 -13.85 -14.43 -43.06
C ALA A 68 -12.65 -15.22 -43.59
N GLY A 69 -12.52 -16.47 -43.13
CA GLY A 69 -11.44 -17.40 -43.55
C GLY A 69 -10.09 -17.13 -42.88
N ASN A 70 -9.97 -16.21 -41.95
CA ASN A 70 -8.74 -15.91 -41.18
C ASN A 70 -8.97 -15.70 -39.68
N GLU A 71 -10.08 -16.23 -39.19
CA GLU A 71 -10.52 -16.06 -37.80
C GLU A 71 -9.47 -16.52 -36.78
N ALA A 72 -8.81 -17.66 -37.04
CA ALA A 72 -7.80 -18.21 -36.14
C ALA A 72 -6.57 -17.30 -35.99
N ARG A 73 -6.09 -16.71 -37.09
CA ARG A 73 -4.95 -15.80 -37.08
C ARG A 73 -5.34 -14.47 -36.43
N TRP A 74 -6.51 -13.97 -36.77
CA TRP A 74 -7.04 -12.76 -36.15
C TRP A 74 -7.22 -12.95 -34.64
N PHE A 75 -7.77 -14.09 -34.21
CA PHE A 75 -7.86 -14.44 -32.78
C PHE A 75 -6.49 -14.41 -32.10
N GLY A 76 -5.47 -15.04 -32.70
CA GLY A 76 -4.12 -15.10 -32.12
C GLY A 76 -3.44 -13.74 -32.01
N ILE A 77 -3.66 -12.82 -32.97
CA ILE A 77 -2.97 -11.52 -33.01
C ILE A 77 -3.78 -10.43 -32.27
N VAL A 78 -5.09 -10.47 -32.34
CA VAL A 78 -5.95 -9.39 -31.83
C VAL A 78 -6.56 -9.75 -30.48
N LEU A 79 -7.31 -10.85 -30.43
CA LEU A 79 -8.11 -11.16 -29.23
C LEU A 79 -7.29 -11.82 -28.12
N ALA A 80 -6.43 -12.78 -28.45
CA ALA A 80 -5.66 -13.49 -27.43
C ALA A 80 -4.72 -12.57 -26.63
N PRO A 81 -3.98 -11.61 -27.21
CA PRO A 81 -3.21 -10.66 -26.44
C PRO A 81 -4.08 -9.68 -25.63
N ALA A 82 -5.25 -9.27 -26.15
CA ALA A 82 -6.18 -8.45 -25.38
C ALA A 82 -6.67 -9.16 -24.11
N LEU A 83 -7.03 -10.44 -24.24
CA LEU A 83 -7.41 -11.30 -23.12
C LEU A 83 -6.23 -11.52 -22.19
N ALA A 84 -5.04 -11.76 -22.72
CA ALA A 84 -3.82 -11.91 -21.92
C ALA A 84 -3.53 -10.64 -21.09
N LEU A 85 -3.61 -9.46 -21.69
CA LEU A 85 -3.50 -8.18 -20.97
C LEU A 85 -4.53 -8.06 -19.87
N TYR A 86 -5.78 -8.44 -20.13
CA TYR A 86 -6.84 -8.36 -19.13
C TYR A 86 -6.65 -9.32 -17.97
N PHE A 87 -6.29 -10.60 -18.23
CA PHE A 87 -6.19 -11.62 -17.19
C PHE A 87 -4.84 -11.63 -16.47
N LEU A 88 -3.74 -11.37 -17.19
CA LEU A 88 -2.38 -11.41 -16.64
C LEU A 88 -1.93 -10.07 -16.05
N TYR A 89 -2.72 -9.00 -16.20
CA TYR A 89 -2.40 -7.68 -15.65
C TYR A 89 -2.04 -7.75 -14.16
N HIS A 90 -2.89 -8.37 -13.35
CA HIS A 90 -2.66 -8.39 -11.91
C HIS A 90 -1.43 -9.18 -11.49
N PRO A 91 -1.24 -10.46 -11.90
CA PRO A 91 -0.04 -11.19 -11.53
C PRO A 91 1.23 -10.53 -12.05
N ALA A 92 1.21 -9.99 -13.27
CA ALA A 92 2.36 -9.32 -13.84
C ALA A 92 2.70 -8.03 -13.09
N VAL A 93 1.71 -7.16 -12.87
CA VAL A 93 1.93 -5.86 -12.21
C VAL A 93 2.26 -6.03 -10.72
N GLU A 94 1.58 -6.92 -9.99
CA GLU A 94 1.92 -7.21 -8.60
C GLU A 94 3.35 -7.75 -8.45
N LEU A 95 3.79 -8.60 -9.40
CA LEU A 95 5.15 -9.13 -9.39
C LEU A 95 6.19 -8.03 -9.68
N LEU A 96 5.97 -7.22 -10.73
CA LEU A 96 6.84 -6.12 -11.11
C LEU A 96 6.93 -5.03 -10.03
N MET A 97 5.81 -4.73 -9.38
CA MET A 97 5.71 -3.69 -8.36
C MET A 97 5.81 -4.24 -6.92
N ARG A 98 6.31 -5.47 -6.74
CA ARG A 98 6.59 -6.10 -5.44
C ARG A 98 5.41 -6.06 -4.45
N GLY A 99 4.22 -6.47 -4.93
CA GLY A 99 3.01 -6.55 -4.10
C GLY A 99 2.12 -5.30 -4.16
N SER A 100 2.43 -4.34 -5.04
CA SER A 100 1.58 -3.19 -5.31
C SER A 100 0.97 -3.28 -6.71
N THR A 101 -0.01 -2.43 -7.00
CA THR A 101 -0.58 -2.16 -8.32
C THR A 101 -0.90 -0.68 -8.41
N PRO A 102 -1.11 -0.10 -9.60
CA PRO A 102 -1.55 1.29 -9.72
C PRO A 102 -2.79 1.59 -8.88
N GLY A 103 -3.82 0.73 -8.92
CA GLY A 103 -5.01 0.90 -8.11
C GLY A 103 -4.75 0.82 -6.60
N LYS A 104 -3.86 -0.08 -6.15
CA LYS A 104 -3.47 -0.14 -4.74
C LYS A 104 -2.69 1.09 -4.30
N ARG A 105 -1.79 1.61 -5.14
CA ARG A 105 -1.08 2.86 -4.85
C ARG A 105 -2.04 4.05 -4.73
N LEU A 106 -3.02 4.15 -5.64
CA LEU A 106 -4.06 5.18 -5.57
C LEU A 106 -4.89 5.07 -4.28
N ALA A 107 -5.12 3.86 -3.78
CA ALA A 107 -5.81 3.61 -2.53
C ALA A 107 -4.90 3.75 -1.29
N GLY A 108 -3.61 4.02 -1.46
CA GLY A 108 -2.64 4.10 -0.36
C GLY A 108 -2.44 2.77 0.37
N ILE A 109 -2.56 1.63 -0.32
CA ILE A 109 -2.42 0.30 0.27
C ILE A 109 -1.38 -0.54 -0.48
N ARG A 110 -0.76 -1.48 0.24
CA ARG A 110 0.16 -2.47 -0.33
C ARG A 110 -0.04 -3.85 0.27
N VAL A 111 0.45 -4.86 -0.42
CA VAL A 111 0.55 -6.22 0.12
C VAL A 111 1.82 -6.31 0.98
N ALA A 112 1.68 -6.88 2.15
CA ALA A 112 2.79 -7.20 3.04
C ALA A 112 2.64 -8.63 3.55
N THR A 113 3.71 -9.23 4.00
CA THR A 113 3.68 -10.44 4.83
C THR A 113 3.17 -10.09 6.22
N ARG A 114 2.84 -11.08 7.03
CA ARG A 114 2.43 -10.86 8.43
C ARG A 114 3.53 -10.20 9.27
N ASP A 115 4.79 -10.33 8.85
CA ASP A 115 5.94 -9.67 9.47
C ASP A 115 6.18 -8.23 8.95
N GLY A 116 5.25 -7.70 8.14
CA GLY A 116 5.34 -6.36 7.56
C GLY A 116 6.31 -6.22 6.38
N ALA A 117 7.03 -7.29 6.01
CA ALA A 117 8.00 -7.30 4.92
C ALA A 117 7.31 -7.32 3.54
N ALA A 118 8.10 -7.09 2.48
CA ALA A 118 7.63 -7.27 1.11
C ALA A 118 7.40 -8.77 0.82
N PRO A 119 6.28 -9.16 0.18
CA PRO A 119 5.98 -10.55 -0.11
C PRO A 119 6.94 -11.11 -1.16
N SER A 120 7.23 -12.42 -1.06
CA SER A 120 8.01 -13.10 -2.07
C SER A 120 7.24 -13.25 -3.39
N ALA A 121 7.96 -13.44 -4.51
CA ALA A 121 7.35 -13.68 -5.81
C ALA A 121 6.42 -14.91 -5.79
N GLY A 122 6.80 -15.98 -5.07
CA GLY A 122 5.97 -17.18 -4.90
C GLY A 122 4.67 -16.90 -4.17
N ALA A 123 4.70 -16.11 -3.10
CA ALA A 123 3.50 -15.68 -2.36
C ALA A 123 2.56 -14.85 -3.26
N LEU A 124 3.12 -13.93 -4.06
CA LEU A 124 2.34 -13.14 -5.02
C LEU A 124 1.70 -14.00 -6.11
N LEU A 125 2.43 -14.98 -6.65
CA LEU A 125 1.88 -15.89 -7.64
C LEU A 125 0.78 -16.77 -7.03
N LEU A 126 1.01 -17.38 -5.88
CA LEU A 126 0.03 -18.20 -5.18
C LEU A 126 -1.27 -17.43 -4.93
N ARG A 127 -1.15 -16.21 -4.42
CA ARG A 127 -2.26 -15.29 -4.20
C ARG A 127 -3.07 -15.02 -5.47
N ASN A 128 -2.39 -14.81 -6.61
CA ASN A 128 -3.04 -14.54 -7.89
C ASN A 128 -3.68 -15.78 -8.51
N VAL A 129 -3.13 -16.98 -8.26
CA VAL A 129 -3.77 -18.25 -8.64
C VAL A 129 -5.10 -18.42 -7.90
N PHE A 130 -5.12 -18.21 -6.59
CA PHE A 130 -6.38 -18.25 -5.81
C PHE A 130 -7.37 -17.18 -6.23
N ARG A 131 -6.90 -16.02 -6.72
CA ARG A 131 -7.77 -14.99 -7.27
C ARG A 131 -8.52 -15.45 -8.53
N LEU A 132 -7.90 -16.29 -9.37
CA LEU A 132 -8.60 -16.91 -10.51
C LEU A 132 -9.70 -17.86 -10.01
N VAL A 133 -9.44 -18.63 -8.97
CA VAL A 133 -10.43 -19.49 -8.32
C VAL A 133 -11.56 -18.65 -7.70
N ASP A 134 -11.23 -17.59 -6.98
CA ASP A 134 -12.19 -16.66 -6.38
C ASP A 134 -13.05 -15.93 -7.43
N SER A 135 -12.59 -15.81 -8.68
CA SER A 135 -13.35 -15.17 -9.77
C SER A 135 -14.34 -16.10 -10.48
N LEU A 136 -14.35 -17.38 -10.16
CA LEU A 136 -15.38 -18.31 -10.63
C LEU A 136 -16.74 -17.96 -10.00
N PRO A 137 -17.85 -18.05 -10.75
CA PRO A 137 -19.16 -17.54 -10.29
C PRO A 137 -19.65 -18.14 -8.97
N VAL A 138 -19.31 -19.39 -8.68
CA VAL A 138 -19.66 -20.06 -7.42
C VAL A 138 -18.69 -19.67 -6.28
N ALA A 139 -17.40 -19.47 -6.59
CA ALA A 139 -16.38 -19.13 -5.63
C ALA A 139 -16.36 -17.64 -5.28
N TYR A 140 -16.89 -16.77 -6.15
CA TYR A 140 -17.02 -15.34 -5.87
C TYR A 140 -17.94 -15.07 -4.66
N GLY A 141 -19.02 -15.81 -4.53
CA GLY A 141 -19.86 -15.80 -3.34
C GLY A 141 -19.13 -16.27 -2.09
N LEU A 142 -18.33 -17.33 -2.19
CA LEU A 142 -17.48 -17.84 -1.11
C LEU A 142 -16.40 -16.84 -0.68
N GLY A 143 -15.72 -16.21 -1.63
CA GLY A 143 -14.72 -15.18 -1.35
C GLY A 143 -15.32 -13.97 -0.63
N LEU A 144 -16.51 -13.54 -0.99
CA LEU A 144 -17.23 -12.44 -0.34
C LEU A 144 -17.68 -12.79 1.08
N VAL A 145 -18.20 -14.01 1.28
CA VAL A 145 -18.59 -14.51 2.60
C VAL A 145 -17.36 -14.62 3.51
N LEU A 146 -16.25 -15.15 3.01
CA LEU A 146 -15.01 -15.27 3.79
C LEU A 146 -14.43 -13.91 4.20
N VAL A 147 -14.46 -12.91 3.32
CA VAL A 147 -14.03 -11.54 3.67
C VAL A 147 -14.96 -10.92 4.73
N GLY A 148 -16.25 -11.25 4.72
CA GLY A 148 -17.21 -10.76 5.72
C GLY A 148 -17.11 -11.47 7.08
N VAL A 149 -16.75 -12.77 7.08
CA VAL A 149 -16.70 -13.60 8.30
C VAL A 149 -15.31 -13.64 8.92
N ALA A 150 -14.23 -13.51 8.12
CA ALA A 150 -12.87 -13.54 8.62
C ALA A 150 -12.55 -12.30 9.45
N ARG A 151 -12.07 -12.49 10.68
CA ARG A 151 -11.69 -11.40 11.61
C ARG A 151 -10.68 -10.40 11.02
N GLU A 152 -9.84 -10.84 10.10
CA GLU A 152 -8.81 -10.02 9.45
C GLU A 152 -9.23 -9.51 8.07
N HIS A 153 -10.48 -9.75 7.63
CA HIS A 153 -10.99 -9.42 6.29
C HIS A 153 -10.08 -9.92 5.15
N VAL A 154 -9.39 -11.04 5.35
CA VAL A 154 -8.48 -11.64 4.37
C VAL A 154 -9.22 -12.58 3.42
N ARG A 155 -8.81 -12.58 2.14
CA ARG A 155 -9.31 -13.51 1.12
C ARG A 155 -8.59 -14.86 1.24
N CYS A 156 -9.17 -15.92 0.66
CA CYS A 156 -8.52 -17.24 0.63
C CYS A 156 -7.08 -17.19 0.10
N GLY A 157 -6.85 -16.42 -0.97
CA GLY A 157 -5.52 -16.23 -1.54
C GLY A 157 -4.55 -15.52 -0.61
N ASP A 158 -5.02 -14.57 0.19
CA ASP A 158 -4.20 -13.87 1.18
C ASP A 158 -3.81 -14.82 2.32
N MET A 159 -4.76 -15.65 2.79
CA MET A 159 -4.50 -16.65 3.82
C MET A 159 -3.51 -17.71 3.35
N ALA A 160 -3.69 -18.26 2.14
CA ALA A 160 -2.81 -19.26 1.56
C ALA A 160 -1.38 -18.74 1.33
N ALA A 161 -1.25 -17.48 0.97
CA ALA A 161 0.04 -16.84 0.72
C ALA A 161 0.69 -16.22 1.98
N GLY A 162 0.03 -16.25 3.14
CA GLY A 162 0.52 -15.62 4.37
C GLY A 162 0.65 -14.10 4.26
N THR A 163 -0.19 -13.46 3.43
CA THR A 163 -0.12 -12.03 3.14
C THR A 163 -1.33 -11.28 3.68
N VAL A 164 -1.15 -9.99 3.92
CA VAL A 164 -2.19 -9.05 4.35
C VAL A 164 -2.11 -7.78 3.52
N LEU A 165 -3.22 -7.05 3.41
CA LEU A 165 -3.20 -5.71 2.86
C LEU A 165 -3.11 -4.69 4.00
N VAL A 166 -2.11 -3.83 3.93
CA VAL A 166 -1.88 -2.78 4.91
C VAL A 166 -1.92 -1.42 4.23
N TYR A 167 -2.30 -0.38 4.98
CA TYR A 167 -2.11 0.97 4.50
C TYR A 167 -0.62 1.26 4.41
N GLU A 168 -0.20 1.77 3.25
CA GLU A 168 1.12 2.31 3.07
C GLU A 168 1.13 3.65 3.83
N ARG A 169 1.69 3.67 5.04
CA ARG A 169 1.98 4.95 5.67
C ARG A 169 2.87 5.69 4.69
N SER A 170 2.35 6.74 4.09
CA SER A 170 3.14 7.61 3.25
C SER A 170 4.36 8.01 4.07
N SER A 171 5.56 7.68 3.58
CA SER A 171 6.80 8.25 4.12
C SER A 171 6.77 9.79 4.07
N ALA A 172 5.82 10.35 3.32
CA ALA A 172 5.49 11.77 3.36
C ALA A 172 4.93 12.24 4.71
N ALA A 173 4.38 11.35 5.55
CA ALA A 173 4.06 11.69 6.95
C ALA A 173 5.34 11.81 7.80
N PHE A 174 6.47 11.26 7.34
CA PHE A 174 7.81 11.53 7.85
C PHE A 174 8.61 12.54 6.99
N ALA A 175 8.11 12.97 5.84
CA ALA A 175 8.57 14.19 5.23
C ALA A 175 8.14 15.31 6.17
N LEU A 176 9.09 15.74 6.98
CA LEU A 176 9.02 16.91 7.83
C LEU A 176 8.50 18.08 6.99
N THR A 177 7.19 18.25 6.90
CA THR A 177 6.62 19.52 6.48
C THR A 177 7.11 20.49 7.55
N PRO A 178 7.90 21.50 7.21
CA PRO A 178 8.26 22.52 8.19
C PRO A 178 6.92 23.07 8.67
N ALA A 179 6.67 22.93 9.97
CA ALA A 179 5.47 23.47 10.60
C ALA A 179 5.50 24.98 10.36
N SER A 180 4.72 25.41 9.39
CA SER A 180 4.38 26.80 9.19
C SER A 180 3.41 27.16 10.30
N THR A 181 3.94 27.62 11.38
CA THR A 181 3.44 28.59 12.37
C THR A 181 4.13 28.33 13.69
N ALA A 182 5.01 29.23 14.05
CA ALA A 182 5.66 29.26 15.36
C ALA A 182 4.59 29.30 16.46
N GLY A 183 4.60 28.30 17.37
CA GLY A 183 3.96 28.44 18.66
C GLY A 183 2.98 27.38 19.14
N ALA A 184 2.46 26.50 18.32
CA ALA A 184 1.60 25.42 18.78
C ALA A 184 2.17 24.05 18.39
N LEU A 185 2.45 23.22 19.39
CA LEU A 185 2.78 21.81 19.15
C LEU A 185 1.56 21.14 18.48
N ASP A 186 1.77 20.64 17.25
CA ASP A 186 0.81 19.75 16.62
C ASP A 186 0.58 18.52 17.51
N VAL A 187 -0.69 18.11 17.66
CA VAL A 187 -1.10 16.96 18.49
C VAL A 187 -0.27 15.73 18.17
N ALA A 188 0.03 15.48 16.89
CA ALA A 188 0.87 14.36 16.46
C ALA A 188 2.32 14.48 16.96
N THR A 189 2.87 15.68 17.06
CA THR A 189 4.22 15.91 17.60
C THR A 189 4.23 15.73 19.13
N ALA A 190 3.16 16.15 19.83
CA ALA A 190 3.03 15.94 21.25
C ALA A 190 2.93 14.44 21.60
N GLU A 191 2.18 13.66 20.83
CA GLU A 191 2.10 12.21 21.00
C GLU A 191 3.47 11.53 20.77
N LEU A 192 4.21 11.95 19.76
CA LEU A 192 5.57 11.42 19.50
C LEU A 192 6.54 11.75 20.62
N VAL A 193 6.45 12.93 21.22
CA VAL A 193 7.27 13.32 22.37
C VAL A 193 6.91 12.47 23.57
N ALA A 194 5.62 12.27 23.86
CA ALA A 194 5.16 11.42 24.96
C ALA A 194 5.62 9.97 24.79
N GLU A 195 5.54 9.44 23.57
CA GLU A 195 6.01 8.09 23.24
C GLU A 195 7.53 7.96 23.41
N LEU A 196 8.32 8.93 22.94
CA LEU A 196 9.77 8.93 23.15
C LEU A 196 10.14 8.98 24.64
N LEU A 197 9.44 9.81 25.41
CA LEU A 197 9.69 9.91 26.87
C LEU A 197 9.33 8.63 27.60
N SER A 198 8.26 7.93 27.23
CA SER A 198 7.86 6.64 27.82
C SER A 198 8.89 5.54 27.59
N ARG A 199 9.58 5.58 26.44
CA ARG A 199 10.59 4.58 26.04
C ARG A 199 12.05 5.04 26.23
N TRP A 200 12.26 6.16 26.92
CA TRP A 200 13.58 6.79 27.06
C TRP A 200 14.68 5.85 27.55
N THR A 201 14.36 5.01 28.52
CA THR A 201 15.31 4.06 29.13
C THR A 201 15.56 2.82 28.27
N LEU A 202 14.68 2.52 27.34
CA LEU A 202 14.80 1.35 26.46
C LEU A 202 15.67 1.62 25.23
N LEU A 203 15.86 2.90 24.88
CA LEU A 203 16.63 3.30 23.72
C LEU A 203 18.09 3.48 24.04
N THR A 204 18.96 3.15 23.07
CA THR A 204 20.40 3.43 23.20
C THR A 204 20.68 4.93 23.21
N PRO A 205 21.72 5.42 23.96
CA PRO A 205 22.02 6.84 24.08
C PRO A 205 22.08 7.60 22.73
N PRO A 206 22.77 7.09 21.69
CA PRO A 206 22.82 7.81 20.40
C PRO A 206 21.47 7.88 19.70
N ALA A 207 20.64 6.84 19.81
CA ALA A 207 19.32 6.80 19.15
C ALA A 207 18.34 7.78 19.82
N ARG A 208 18.25 7.80 21.15
CA ARG A 208 17.37 8.73 21.86
C ARG A 208 17.78 10.18 21.70
N ALA A 209 19.10 10.46 21.69
CA ALA A 209 19.60 11.82 21.43
C ALA A 209 19.29 12.29 20.01
N GLY A 210 19.42 11.43 19.01
CA GLY A 210 19.04 11.75 17.64
C GLY A 210 17.56 12.04 17.48
N LEU A 211 16.69 11.20 18.05
CA LEU A 211 15.25 11.39 18.03
C LEU A 211 14.81 12.64 18.80
N ALA A 212 15.41 12.89 19.97
CA ALA A 212 15.11 14.07 20.77
C ALA A 212 15.42 15.37 20.04
N ARG A 213 16.61 15.46 19.40
CA ARG A 213 16.98 16.61 18.58
C ARG A 213 16.04 16.82 17.40
N ALA A 214 15.66 15.75 16.72
CA ALA A 214 14.73 15.82 15.60
C ALA A 214 13.34 16.34 16.02
N LEU A 215 12.82 15.89 17.16
CA LEU A 215 11.53 16.35 17.69
C LEU A 215 11.61 17.79 18.20
N LEU A 216 12.66 18.17 18.90
CA LEU A 216 12.86 19.56 19.37
C LEU A 216 13.02 20.54 18.22
N ALA A 217 13.68 20.13 17.12
CA ALA A 217 13.74 20.93 15.90
C ALA A 217 12.35 21.16 15.27
N ARG A 218 11.45 20.14 15.34
CA ARG A 218 10.03 20.31 14.94
C ARG A 218 9.27 21.27 15.84
N CYS A 219 9.64 21.33 17.11
CA CYS A 219 9.08 22.30 18.07
C CYS A 219 9.64 23.72 17.87
N GLY A 220 10.40 23.97 16.81
CA GLY A 220 10.93 25.30 16.47
C GLY A 220 12.24 25.68 17.15
N ARG A 221 12.92 24.77 17.86
CA ARG A 221 14.24 25.05 18.45
C ARG A 221 15.34 24.97 17.38
N ALA A 222 16.23 25.92 17.37
CA ALA A 222 17.31 25.97 16.41
C ALA A 222 18.31 24.81 16.59
N ALA A 223 18.76 24.19 15.51
CA ALA A 223 19.70 23.07 15.54
C ALA A 223 21.02 23.41 16.28
N ALA A 224 21.46 24.66 16.22
CA ALA A 224 22.65 25.15 16.91
C ALA A 224 22.52 25.10 18.45
N GLU A 225 21.32 25.26 18.99
CA GLU A 225 21.04 25.18 20.43
C GLU A 225 20.97 23.74 20.93
N LEU A 226 20.62 22.80 20.05
CA LEU A 226 20.43 21.40 20.37
C LEU A 226 21.73 20.58 20.33
N GLY A 227 22.74 21.05 19.59
CA GLY A 227 24.01 20.35 19.41
C GLY A 227 24.77 20.05 20.71
N PRO A 228 24.96 21.04 21.61
CA PRO A 228 25.73 20.88 22.83
C PRO A 228 24.96 20.19 23.99
N LEU A 229 23.67 19.95 23.83
CA LEU A 229 22.84 19.37 24.91
C LEU A 229 23.19 17.89 25.15
N ASP A 230 23.41 17.57 26.42
CA ASP A 230 23.52 16.18 26.87
C ASP A 230 22.17 15.47 26.93
N ASP A 231 22.20 14.19 27.26
CA ASP A 231 21.02 13.34 27.28
C ASP A 231 19.95 13.80 28.29
N ALA A 232 20.39 14.31 29.44
CA ALA A 232 19.50 14.82 30.50
C ALA A 232 18.85 16.14 30.09
N ALA A 233 19.62 17.05 29.49
CA ALA A 233 19.13 18.31 28.99
C ALA A 233 18.16 18.14 27.81
N LEU A 234 18.42 17.19 26.91
CA LEU A 234 17.50 16.86 25.82
C LEU A 234 16.15 16.34 26.35
N LYS A 235 16.19 15.47 27.36
CA LYS A 235 14.97 14.96 28.03
C LYS A 235 14.18 16.09 28.67
N GLN A 236 14.85 16.97 29.40
CA GLN A 236 14.23 18.13 30.05
C GLN A 236 13.59 19.08 29.05
N ALA A 237 14.28 19.35 27.94
CA ALA A 237 13.77 20.21 26.87
C ALA A 237 12.50 19.63 26.19
N LEU A 238 12.40 18.29 26.04
CA LEU A 238 11.20 17.63 25.54
C LEU A 238 10.02 17.76 26.53
N ILE A 239 10.27 17.59 27.84
CA ILE A 239 9.24 17.74 28.88
C ILE A 239 8.72 19.19 28.91
N GLU A 240 9.60 20.14 28.74
CA GLU A 240 9.24 21.58 28.73
C GLU A 240 8.42 21.94 27.49
N ALA A 241 8.79 21.39 26.31
CA ALA A 241 8.02 21.54 25.08
C ALA A 241 6.57 21.03 25.22
N THR A 242 6.35 19.92 25.91
CA THR A 242 5.00 19.38 26.14
C THR A 242 4.20 20.19 27.14
N ARG A 243 4.83 20.82 28.13
CA ARG A 243 4.14 21.71 29.11
C ARG A 243 3.60 22.99 28.49
N VAL A 244 4.36 23.59 27.59
CA VAL A 244 3.96 24.83 26.90
C VAL A 244 2.79 24.58 25.94
N ALA A 245 2.65 23.36 25.43
CA ALA A 245 1.55 23.01 24.53
C ALA A 245 0.23 22.65 25.25
N GLY A 246 0.28 22.35 26.52
CA GLY A 246 -0.89 22.00 27.34
C GLY A 246 -1.45 23.15 28.19
N ALA A 247 -0.87 24.35 28.10
CA ALA A 247 -1.31 25.58 28.75
C ALA A 247 -1.97 26.52 27.72
#